data_278b01c53ab1e51185f1e136dadb9cb1
#
_entry.id   278b01c53ab1e51185f1e136dadb9cb1
#
_cell.length_a   1.000
_cell.length_b   1.000
_cell.length_c   1.000
_cell.angle_alpha   90.00
_cell.angle_beta   90.00
_cell.angle_gamma   90.00
#
_symmetry.space_group_name_H-M   'P 1'
#
loop_
_entity.id
_entity.type
_entity.pdbx_description
1 polymer ?
#
loop_
_entity_poly.entity_id
_entity_poly.type
_entity_poly.pdbx_seq_one_letter_code
_entity_poly.pdbx_strand_id
1 'polypeptide(L)'
;MANKNYTLLILIFIFSFNSFSKKKKNKQKLSIEKVTYNNLSWRNIGPFRGGRSVASCGLIQKENVFYMGSTGGGVWKSQDYGINWNNISDGFFKTGTVGAIAVSESDENIVVVGMGEHAARGVMTSMGDGVYISTDAGNTWDHKGLENTHHISDVIIHPEDPKIIFVSAQGSQYGPSKDRGVFKTVDGGNTWKKVLYVNQNVGASSISMDMTNPRVIYASMWEHSRTPWQISSGGKNSGIYKSSDGGETWIKLKNGFPKEFGKSGISVSRANPNLVYVILEAEGEKGGLYKSIDKGENWKLVN
;
A
#
# COMPACT_ATOMS: atom_id res chain seq x y z
N MET A 1 -64.70 -46.01 40.78
CA MET A 1 -63.29 -46.05 40.45
C MET A 1 -63.07 -46.44 39.02
N ALA A 2 -63.32 -45.58 38.07
CA ALA A 2 -63.00 -45.84 36.66
C ALA A 2 -63.07 -44.51 35.87
N ASN A 3 -62.01 -43.71 35.90
CA ASN A 3 -61.92 -42.57 35.02
C ASN A 3 -60.49 -41.93 34.96
N LYS A 4 -59.44 -42.76 35.16
CA LYS A 4 -58.07 -42.24 35.05
C LYS A 4 -57.25 -42.77 33.85
N ASN A 5 -57.74 -43.76 33.11
CA ASN A 5 -56.91 -44.44 32.11
C ASN A 5 -57.20 -44.00 30.65
N TYR A 6 -58.24 -43.24 30.40
CA TYR A 6 -58.54 -42.78 29.00
C TYR A 6 -57.85 -41.51 28.59
N THR A 7 -57.49 -40.66 29.52
CA THR A 7 -56.80 -39.40 29.26
C THR A 7 -55.33 -39.59 28.83
N LEU A 8 -54.70 -40.69 29.25
CA LEU A 8 -53.30 -40.99 28.91
C LEU A 8 -53.15 -41.58 27.52
N LEU A 9 -54.17 -42.30 27.04
CA LEU A 9 -54.17 -42.92 25.72
C LEU A 9 -54.42 -41.87 24.58
N ILE A 10 -55.16 -40.82 24.86
CA ILE A 10 -55.38 -39.69 23.89
C ILE A 10 -54.12 -38.84 23.72
N LEU A 11 -53.37 -38.66 24.80
CA LEU A 11 -52.11 -37.92 24.72
C LEU A 11 -51.01 -38.64 23.97
N ILE A 12 -50.96 -39.96 24.00
CA ILE A 12 -49.98 -40.75 23.24
C ILE A 12 -50.32 -40.76 21.75
N PHE A 13 -51.60 -40.68 21.38
CA PHE A 13 -51.99 -40.62 19.96
C PHE A 13 -51.72 -39.27 19.29
N ILE A 14 -51.75 -38.20 20.03
CA ILE A 14 -51.45 -36.83 19.53
C ILE A 14 -49.95 -36.66 19.28
N PHE A 15 -49.06 -37.32 20.03
CA PHE A 15 -47.62 -37.24 19.81
C PHE A 15 -47.09 -38.10 18.67
N SER A 16 -47.86 -39.10 18.20
CA SER A 16 -47.43 -40.00 17.12
C SER A 16 -47.65 -39.45 15.70
N PHE A 17 -48.41 -38.35 15.55
CA PHE A 17 -48.69 -37.79 14.25
C PHE A 17 -47.80 -36.67 13.76
N ASN A 18 -46.83 -36.24 14.60
CA ASN A 18 -45.93 -35.11 14.24
C ASN A 18 -44.54 -35.54 13.68
N SER A 19 -44.33 -36.80 13.33
CA SER A 19 -43.01 -37.30 12.91
C SER A 19 -42.85 -37.58 11.41
N PHE A 20 -43.76 -37.13 10.58
CA PHE A 20 -43.56 -37.19 9.12
C PHE A 20 -43.60 -35.82 8.47
N SER A 21 -42.67 -34.95 8.88
CA SER A 21 -42.29 -33.81 8.06
C SER A 21 -41.43 -34.33 6.90
N LYS A 22 -42.04 -34.53 5.73
CA LYS A 22 -41.28 -34.69 4.50
C LYS A 22 -40.34 -33.48 4.35
N LYS A 23 -39.01 -33.64 4.55
CA LYS A 23 -38.03 -32.71 4.06
C LYS A 23 -38.27 -32.49 2.57
N LYS A 24 -38.93 -31.38 2.21
CA LYS A 24 -38.92 -30.87 0.85
C LYS A 24 -37.44 -30.66 0.53
N LYS A 25 -36.86 -31.50 -0.32
CA LYS A 25 -35.62 -31.19 -1.01
C LYS A 25 -35.88 -29.87 -1.76
N ASN A 26 -35.41 -28.77 -1.23
CA ASN A 26 -35.29 -27.54 -1.99
C ASN A 26 -34.38 -27.84 -3.16
N LYS A 27 -34.91 -28.25 -4.27
CA LYS A 27 -34.25 -28.15 -5.55
C LYS A 27 -34.02 -26.65 -5.73
N GLN A 28 -32.80 -26.19 -5.46
CA GLN A 28 -32.35 -24.86 -5.82
C GLN A 28 -32.64 -24.76 -7.33
N LYS A 29 -33.72 -24.08 -7.70
CA LYS A 29 -34.01 -23.72 -9.08
C LYS A 29 -32.90 -22.76 -9.46
N LEU A 30 -31.85 -23.25 -10.12
CA LEU A 30 -30.86 -22.39 -10.74
C LEU A 30 -31.64 -21.40 -11.62
N SER A 31 -31.61 -20.12 -11.26
CA SER A 31 -32.27 -19.12 -12.10
C SER A 31 -31.57 -19.14 -13.47
N ILE A 32 -32.38 -19.08 -14.50
CA ILE A 32 -31.90 -19.04 -15.90
C ILE A 32 -30.84 -17.94 -16.07
N GLU A 33 -30.98 -16.81 -15.36
CA GLU A 33 -30.02 -15.71 -15.29
C GLU A 33 -28.62 -16.16 -14.88
N LYS A 34 -28.50 -16.94 -13.81
CA LYS A 34 -27.19 -17.40 -13.32
C LYS A 34 -26.50 -18.34 -14.30
N VAL A 35 -27.26 -19.15 -15.04
CA VAL A 35 -26.70 -20.06 -16.06
C VAL A 35 -26.35 -19.28 -17.33
N THR A 36 -27.17 -18.31 -17.71
CA THR A 36 -26.95 -17.52 -18.93
C THR A 36 -25.73 -16.61 -18.83
N TYR A 37 -25.45 -16.06 -17.65
CA TYR A 37 -24.35 -15.11 -17.47
C TYR A 37 -23.00 -15.76 -17.15
N ASN A 38 -22.95 -17.05 -16.80
CA ASN A 38 -21.69 -17.74 -16.48
C ASN A 38 -20.67 -17.77 -17.63
N ASN A 39 -21.14 -17.67 -18.88
CA ASN A 39 -20.29 -17.69 -20.07
C ASN A 39 -20.02 -16.28 -20.63
N LEU A 40 -20.54 -15.23 -20.01
CA LEU A 40 -20.26 -13.87 -20.40
C LEU A 40 -18.94 -13.41 -19.78
N SER A 41 -18.10 -12.81 -20.60
CA SER A 41 -16.87 -12.15 -20.15
C SER A 41 -16.87 -10.69 -20.58
N TRP A 42 -16.39 -9.82 -19.72
CA TRP A 42 -16.20 -8.42 -20.06
C TRP A 42 -14.98 -8.27 -20.98
N ARG A 43 -15.16 -7.52 -22.08
CA ARG A 43 -14.09 -7.11 -22.96
C ARG A 43 -14.09 -5.58 -23.05
N ASN A 44 -12.96 -4.97 -22.75
CA ASN A 44 -12.81 -3.55 -23.00
C ASN A 44 -12.75 -3.29 -24.52
N ILE A 45 -13.66 -2.46 -25.00
CA ILE A 45 -13.76 -2.11 -26.44
C ILE A 45 -13.31 -0.66 -26.69
N GLY A 46 -12.80 0.03 -25.68
CA GLY A 46 -12.36 1.42 -25.78
C GLY A 46 -13.49 2.43 -25.74
N PRO A 47 -13.22 3.71 -25.97
CA PRO A 47 -11.88 4.24 -26.27
C PRO A 47 -10.91 4.03 -25.10
N PHE A 48 -9.71 3.56 -25.40
CA PHE A 48 -8.66 3.37 -24.40
C PHE A 48 -8.15 4.73 -23.94
N ARG A 49 -8.25 5.00 -22.65
CA ARG A 49 -7.72 6.23 -22.05
C ARG A 49 -6.44 5.91 -21.31
N GLY A 50 -5.40 6.73 -21.52
CA GLY A 50 -4.26 6.74 -20.63
C GLY A 50 -4.72 7.08 -19.22
N GLY A 51 -4.31 6.29 -18.25
CA GLY A 51 -4.55 6.54 -16.83
C GLY A 51 -3.41 7.37 -16.24
N ARG A 52 -3.42 7.44 -14.90
CA ARG A 52 -2.27 7.94 -14.14
C ARG A 52 -1.49 6.76 -13.59
N SER A 53 -0.18 6.91 -13.55
CA SER A 53 0.71 6.05 -12.79
C SER A 53 1.43 6.89 -11.74
N VAL A 54 1.56 6.36 -10.53
CA VAL A 54 2.32 6.98 -9.44
C VAL A 54 3.44 6.06 -8.95
N ALA A 55 3.52 4.87 -9.52
CA ALA A 55 4.50 3.86 -9.15
C ALA A 55 5.12 3.23 -10.41
N SER A 56 6.44 3.11 -10.42
CA SER A 56 7.17 2.40 -11.46
C SER A 56 8.50 1.88 -10.91
N CYS A 57 8.93 0.72 -11.40
CA CYS A 57 10.28 0.23 -11.16
C CYS A 57 10.78 -0.60 -12.33
N GLY A 58 12.09 -0.73 -12.45
CA GLY A 58 12.77 -1.60 -13.39
C GLY A 58 13.65 -2.61 -12.68
N LEU A 59 14.11 -3.62 -13.37
CA LEU A 59 15.06 -4.60 -12.86
C LEU A 59 16.49 -4.21 -13.25
N ILE A 60 17.39 -4.23 -12.27
CA ILE A 60 18.81 -3.94 -12.53
C ILE A 60 19.45 -5.04 -13.40
N GLN A 61 19.05 -6.29 -13.19
CA GLN A 61 19.60 -7.47 -13.88
C GLN A 61 18.98 -7.69 -15.26
N LYS A 62 17.84 -7.06 -15.57
CA LYS A 62 17.09 -7.22 -16.84
C LYS A 62 16.58 -5.87 -17.30
N GLU A 63 17.39 -5.20 -18.11
CA GLU A 63 17.15 -3.84 -18.61
C GLU A 63 15.84 -3.67 -19.41
N ASN A 64 15.29 -4.77 -19.93
CA ASN A 64 14.06 -4.77 -20.72
C ASN A 64 12.79 -4.98 -19.88
N VAL A 65 12.91 -5.22 -18.56
CA VAL A 65 11.76 -5.53 -17.68
C VAL A 65 11.40 -4.35 -16.80
N PHE A 66 10.14 -3.93 -16.90
CA PHE A 66 9.58 -2.84 -16.11
C PHE A 66 8.25 -3.22 -15.52
N TYR A 67 7.95 -2.62 -14.36
CA TYR A 67 6.65 -2.68 -13.72
C TYR A 67 6.08 -1.28 -13.57
N MET A 68 4.78 -1.14 -13.74
CA MET A 68 4.04 0.10 -13.58
C MET A 68 2.80 -0.13 -12.72
N GLY A 69 2.59 0.70 -11.72
CA GLY A 69 1.39 0.75 -10.91
C GLY A 69 0.44 1.84 -11.37
N SER A 70 -0.77 1.45 -11.75
CA SER A 70 -1.83 2.37 -12.16
C SER A 70 -2.68 2.80 -10.96
N THR A 71 -3.22 4.02 -11.00
CA THR A 71 -4.11 4.54 -9.96
C THR A 71 -5.56 3.99 -10.02
N GLY A 72 -5.81 2.99 -10.84
CA GLY A 72 -7.13 2.37 -10.96
C GLY A 72 -7.16 1.16 -11.88
N GLY A 73 -5.99 0.61 -12.24
CA GLY A 73 -5.86 -0.52 -13.15
C GLY A 73 -4.82 -1.54 -12.73
N GLY A 74 -4.47 -1.58 -11.44
CA GLY A 74 -3.54 -2.56 -10.88
C GLY A 74 -2.11 -2.43 -11.38
N VAL A 75 -1.40 -3.55 -11.42
CA VAL A 75 0.01 -3.64 -11.83
C VAL A 75 0.13 -4.17 -13.24
N TRP A 76 0.99 -3.52 -14.01
CA TRP A 76 1.34 -3.85 -15.38
C TRP A 76 2.82 -4.17 -15.48
N LYS A 77 3.16 -5.18 -16.30
CA LYS A 77 4.54 -5.61 -16.56
C LYS A 77 4.84 -5.52 -18.05
N SER A 78 6.00 -4.94 -18.37
CA SER A 78 6.62 -4.99 -19.68
C SER A 78 7.87 -5.87 -19.63
N GLN A 79 8.15 -6.60 -20.71
CA GLN A 79 9.32 -7.43 -20.88
C GLN A 79 10.08 -7.10 -22.19
N ASP A 80 9.76 -5.97 -22.77
CA ASP A 80 10.25 -5.53 -24.09
C ASP A 80 10.53 -4.02 -24.14
N TYR A 81 11.20 -3.49 -23.11
CA TYR A 81 11.56 -2.07 -22.99
C TYR A 81 10.37 -1.11 -22.93
N GLY A 82 9.20 -1.56 -22.44
CA GLY A 82 8.01 -0.74 -22.33
C GLY A 82 7.16 -0.63 -23.60
N ILE A 83 7.45 -1.43 -24.64
CA ILE A 83 6.68 -1.42 -25.90
C ILE A 83 5.29 -2.04 -25.66
N ASN A 84 5.23 -3.18 -25.00
CA ASN A 84 3.98 -3.84 -24.62
C ASN A 84 3.86 -3.97 -23.11
N TRP A 85 2.62 -3.88 -22.62
CA TRP A 85 2.29 -3.97 -21.20
C TRP A 85 1.16 -4.97 -20.97
N ASN A 86 1.38 -5.91 -20.06
CA ASN A 86 0.39 -6.90 -19.65
C ASN A 86 -0.03 -6.65 -18.21
N ASN A 87 -1.35 -6.64 -17.93
CA ASN A 87 -1.84 -6.61 -16.56
C ASN A 87 -1.53 -7.94 -15.89
N ILE A 88 -0.91 -7.89 -14.70
CA ILE A 88 -0.50 -9.06 -13.93
C ILE A 88 -1.16 -9.13 -12.56
N SER A 89 -2.11 -8.25 -12.27
CA SER A 89 -2.77 -8.16 -10.97
C SER A 89 -4.27 -8.48 -10.99
N ASP A 90 -4.88 -8.59 -12.17
CA ASP A 90 -6.30 -8.87 -12.30
C ASP A 90 -6.63 -10.26 -11.70
N GLY A 91 -7.68 -10.28 -10.88
CA GLY A 91 -8.10 -11.48 -10.16
C GLY A 91 -7.43 -11.67 -8.78
N PHE A 92 -6.37 -10.91 -8.46
CA PHE A 92 -5.67 -11.01 -7.17
C PHE A 92 -5.99 -9.84 -6.24
N PHE A 93 -5.96 -8.60 -6.77
CA PHE A 93 -6.13 -7.40 -5.95
C PHE A 93 -7.61 -7.09 -5.70
N LYS A 94 -7.95 -6.75 -4.45
CA LYS A 94 -9.30 -6.32 -4.07
C LYS A 94 -9.58 -4.87 -4.44
N THR A 95 -8.51 -4.04 -4.53
CA THR A 95 -8.56 -2.64 -4.97
C THR A 95 -7.66 -2.46 -6.19
N GLY A 96 -8.01 -1.57 -7.10
CA GLY A 96 -7.25 -1.37 -8.34
C GLY A 96 -6.16 -0.30 -8.24
N THR A 97 -6.00 0.35 -7.09
CA THR A 97 -5.16 1.53 -6.96
C THR A 97 -3.81 1.19 -6.37
N VAL A 98 -2.76 1.31 -7.17
CA VAL A 98 -1.37 1.09 -6.77
C VAL A 98 -0.73 2.43 -6.40
N GLY A 99 -0.12 2.51 -5.22
CA GLY A 99 0.61 3.68 -4.73
C GLY A 99 2.13 3.56 -4.86
N ALA A 100 2.65 2.36 -4.63
CA ALA A 100 4.10 2.09 -4.70
C ALA A 100 4.36 0.69 -5.24
N ILE A 101 5.53 0.50 -5.85
CA ILE A 101 5.99 -0.81 -6.33
C ILE A 101 7.50 -0.89 -6.24
N ALA A 102 8.01 -2.03 -5.77
CA ALA A 102 9.42 -2.32 -5.71
C ALA A 102 9.68 -3.79 -6.11
N VAL A 103 10.83 -4.02 -6.74
CA VAL A 103 11.36 -5.36 -7.03
C VAL A 103 12.64 -5.54 -6.24
N SER A 104 12.85 -6.72 -5.68
CA SER A 104 14.08 -7.03 -4.97
C SER A 104 15.29 -7.07 -5.90
N GLU A 105 16.40 -6.49 -5.45
CA GLU A 105 17.68 -6.54 -6.18
C GLU A 105 18.38 -7.89 -6.04
N SER A 106 18.14 -8.61 -4.94
CA SER A 106 18.74 -9.93 -4.68
C SER A 106 17.91 -11.10 -5.23
N ASP A 107 16.59 -10.89 -5.45
CA ASP A 107 15.70 -11.92 -6.01
C ASP A 107 14.59 -11.26 -6.86
N GLU A 108 14.74 -11.29 -8.15
CA GLU A 108 13.80 -10.68 -9.11
C GLU A 108 12.37 -11.23 -9.06
N ASN A 109 12.18 -12.40 -8.42
CA ASN A 109 10.86 -12.98 -8.24
C ASN A 109 10.05 -12.26 -7.15
N ILE A 110 10.72 -11.55 -6.24
CA ILE A 110 10.07 -10.82 -5.16
C ILE A 110 9.67 -9.43 -5.65
N VAL A 111 8.37 -9.23 -5.78
CA VAL A 111 7.76 -7.94 -6.12
C VAL A 111 6.81 -7.52 -5.01
N VAL A 112 6.95 -6.29 -4.53
CA VAL A 112 6.14 -5.74 -3.44
C VAL A 112 5.33 -4.57 -3.95
N VAL A 113 4.04 -4.56 -3.65
CA VAL A 113 3.10 -3.50 -4.05
C VAL A 113 2.41 -2.92 -2.84
N GLY A 114 2.50 -1.61 -2.68
CA GLY A 114 1.72 -0.83 -1.74
C GLY A 114 0.50 -0.22 -2.41
N MET A 115 -0.67 -0.40 -1.82
CA MET A 115 -1.94 0.02 -2.40
C MET A 115 -2.35 1.42 -1.95
N GLY A 116 -3.18 2.07 -2.78
CA GLY A 116 -3.77 3.39 -2.51
C GLY A 116 -3.05 4.55 -3.18
N GLU A 117 -3.78 5.43 -3.83
CA GLU A 117 -3.23 6.60 -4.52
C GLU A 117 -2.66 7.62 -3.51
N HIS A 118 -1.35 7.78 -3.47
CA HIS A 118 -0.67 8.67 -2.53
C HIS A 118 -0.49 10.11 -3.02
N ALA A 119 -0.67 10.35 -4.31
CA ALA A 119 -0.56 11.70 -4.87
C ALA A 119 -1.78 12.53 -4.50
N ALA A 120 -1.55 13.68 -3.85
CA ALA A 120 -2.63 14.61 -3.52
C ALA A 120 -3.27 15.19 -4.78
N ARG A 121 -4.60 15.20 -4.82
CA ARG A 121 -5.39 15.68 -5.97
C ARG A 121 -6.48 16.65 -5.53
N GLY A 122 -6.95 17.46 -6.47
CA GLY A 122 -8.10 18.34 -6.29
C GLY A 122 -9.45 17.63 -6.10
N VAL A 123 -9.53 16.35 -6.49
CA VAL A 123 -10.72 15.50 -6.38
C VAL A 123 -10.43 14.25 -5.54
N MET A 124 -11.35 13.33 -5.53
CA MET A 124 -11.26 12.09 -4.77
C MET A 124 -9.98 11.29 -5.06
N THR A 125 -9.38 10.71 -4.02
CA THR A 125 -8.23 9.83 -4.05
C THR A 125 -8.68 8.43 -3.64
N SER A 126 -8.38 7.43 -4.45
CA SER A 126 -8.81 6.05 -4.20
C SER A 126 -7.96 5.41 -3.13
N MET A 127 -8.61 4.77 -2.16
CA MET A 127 -7.96 4.04 -1.08
C MET A 127 -7.50 2.66 -1.57
N GLY A 128 -6.42 2.19 -0.98
CA GLY A 128 -5.94 0.82 -1.08
C GLY A 128 -6.26 0.02 0.17
N ASP A 129 -5.88 -1.24 0.16
CA ASP A 129 -6.13 -2.23 1.20
C ASP A 129 -4.85 -2.89 1.74
N GLY A 130 -3.72 -2.18 1.68
CA GLY A 130 -2.47 -2.62 2.28
C GLY A 130 -1.41 -3.06 1.28
N VAL A 131 -0.76 -4.18 1.54
CA VAL A 131 0.41 -4.66 0.79
C VAL A 131 0.10 -6.00 0.12
N TYR A 132 0.54 -6.14 -1.13
CA TYR A 132 0.60 -7.42 -1.85
C TYR A 132 2.04 -7.76 -2.19
N ILE A 133 2.39 -9.04 -2.07
CA ILE A 133 3.71 -9.56 -2.40
C ILE A 133 3.57 -10.72 -3.37
N SER A 134 4.37 -10.69 -4.43
CA SER A 134 4.59 -11.80 -5.33
C SER A 134 5.95 -12.42 -5.04
N THR A 135 6.05 -13.75 -5.15
CA THR A 135 7.29 -14.51 -5.06
C THR A 135 7.63 -15.24 -6.37
N ASP A 136 6.95 -14.86 -7.46
CA ASP A 136 7.07 -15.47 -8.78
C ASP A 136 7.04 -14.42 -9.91
N ALA A 137 7.65 -13.26 -9.64
CA ALA A 137 7.79 -12.13 -10.58
C ALA A 137 6.44 -11.59 -11.09
N GLY A 138 5.39 -11.65 -10.26
CA GLY A 138 4.08 -11.09 -10.52
C GLY A 138 3.09 -12.06 -11.18
N ASN A 139 3.39 -13.37 -11.24
CA ASN A 139 2.43 -14.35 -11.76
C ASN A 139 1.31 -14.62 -10.76
N THR A 140 1.61 -14.62 -9.46
CA THR A 140 0.64 -14.71 -8.36
C THR A 140 0.94 -13.69 -7.27
N TRP A 141 -0.07 -13.36 -6.46
CA TRP A 141 0.02 -12.34 -5.43
C TRP A 141 -0.66 -12.76 -4.14
N ASP A 142 0.04 -12.58 -3.03
CA ASP A 142 -0.48 -12.75 -1.68
C ASP A 142 -0.74 -11.40 -1.03
N HIS A 143 -1.91 -11.23 -0.42
CA HIS A 143 -2.18 -10.10 0.44
C HIS A 143 -1.44 -10.25 1.77
N LYS A 144 -0.62 -9.27 2.14
CA LYS A 144 0.30 -9.31 3.27
C LYS A 144 0.00 -8.26 4.35
N GLY A 145 -1.28 -7.92 4.52
CA GLY A 145 -1.73 -7.07 5.62
C GLY A 145 -1.59 -5.57 5.38
N LEU A 146 -1.60 -4.79 6.45
CA LEU A 146 -1.61 -3.32 6.47
C LEU A 146 -2.86 -2.70 5.83
N GLU A 147 -4.02 -3.36 5.93
CA GLU A 147 -5.29 -2.99 5.29
C GLU A 147 -5.73 -1.56 5.62
N ASN A 148 -5.48 -1.10 6.84
CA ASN A 148 -5.93 0.20 7.34
C ASN A 148 -4.98 1.36 6.98
N THR A 149 -3.90 1.11 6.24
CA THR A 149 -2.97 2.17 5.84
C THR A 149 -3.52 3.07 4.75
N HIS A 150 -4.52 2.63 4.02
CA HIS A 150 -5.26 3.33 2.95
C HIS A 150 -4.40 3.83 1.79
N HIS A 151 -3.29 4.51 2.07
CA HIS A 151 -2.42 5.11 1.07
C HIS A 151 -0.96 4.81 1.40
N ILE A 152 -0.34 3.94 0.61
CA ILE A 152 1.08 3.62 0.71
C ILE A 152 1.82 4.45 -0.35
N SER A 153 2.75 5.26 0.12
CA SER A 153 3.47 6.22 -0.73
C SER A 153 4.77 5.67 -1.29
N ASP A 154 5.37 4.71 -0.60
CA ASP A 154 6.67 4.18 -1.00
C ASP A 154 6.92 2.80 -0.39
N VAL A 155 7.72 1.98 -1.06
CA VAL A 155 8.15 0.65 -0.62
C VAL A 155 9.62 0.48 -0.94
N ILE A 156 10.40 0.01 0.03
CA ILE A 156 11.81 -0.35 -0.17
C ILE A 156 12.04 -1.77 0.32
N ILE A 157 12.74 -2.55 -0.50
CA ILE A 157 13.23 -3.89 -0.16
C ILE A 157 14.72 -3.78 0.15
N HIS A 158 15.18 -4.45 1.20
CA HIS A 158 16.60 -4.52 1.53
C HIS A 158 17.39 -5.17 0.38
N PRO A 159 18.54 -4.62 -0.02
CA PRO A 159 19.23 -5.07 -1.24
C PRO A 159 19.72 -6.52 -1.18
N GLU A 160 20.03 -7.05 0.00
CA GLU A 160 20.61 -8.39 0.18
C GLU A 160 19.62 -9.41 0.76
N ASP A 161 18.61 -8.95 1.53
CA ASP A 161 17.61 -9.82 2.16
C ASP A 161 16.19 -9.39 1.77
N PRO A 162 15.54 -10.06 0.82
CA PRO A 162 14.24 -9.68 0.32
C PRO A 162 13.10 -9.86 1.34
N LYS A 163 13.36 -10.47 2.49
CA LYS A 163 12.41 -10.57 3.60
C LYS A 163 12.31 -9.29 4.42
N ILE A 164 13.32 -8.42 4.33
CA ILE A 164 13.32 -7.13 5.02
C ILE A 164 12.74 -6.08 4.08
N ILE A 165 11.56 -5.56 4.43
CA ILE A 165 10.83 -4.61 3.61
C ILE A 165 10.37 -3.44 4.50
N PHE A 166 10.45 -2.24 3.96
CA PHE A 166 9.91 -1.03 4.57
C PHE A 166 8.78 -0.47 3.72
N VAL A 167 7.73 -0.03 4.38
CA VAL A 167 6.54 0.56 3.76
C VAL A 167 6.24 1.90 4.40
N SER A 168 6.12 2.92 3.56
CA SER A 168 5.71 4.27 3.96
C SER A 168 4.22 4.44 3.79
N ALA A 169 3.50 4.62 4.90
CA ALA A 169 2.05 4.81 4.91
C ALA A 169 1.67 6.26 5.22
N GLN A 170 0.97 6.90 4.29
CA GLN A 170 0.33 8.19 4.54
C GLN A 170 -0.87 8.06 5.47
N GLY A 171 -1.52 6.90 5.49
CA GLY A 171 -2.75 6.67 6.23
C GLY A 171 -3.96 7.33 5.60
N SER A 172 -5.08 7.39 6.31
CA SER A 172 -6.28 8.07 5.84
C SER A 172 -6.01 9.57 5.60
N GLN A 173 -6.42 10.09 4.45
CA GLN A 173 -6.31 11.53 4.13
C GLN A 173 -7.44 12.35 4.75
N TYR A 174 -8.57 11.73 5.08
CA TYR A 174 -9.82 12.41 5.49
C TYR A 174 -10.00 12.49 7.00
N GLY A 175 -9.01 12.05 7.78
CA GLY A 175 -9.06 12.15 9.23
C GLY A 175 -7.81 11.60 9.90
N PRO A 176 -7.72 11.77 11.22
CA PRO A 176 -6.65 11.20 12.01
C PRO A 176 -6.60 9.69 11.89
N SER A 177 -5.41 9.10 11.79
CA SER A 177 -5.21 7.66 11.69
C SER A 177 -4.00 7.21 12.49
N LYS A 178 -4.17 6.16 13.26
CA LYS A 178 -3.05 5.47 13.92
C LYS A 178 -2.22 4.61 12.94
N ASP A 179 -2.74 4.38 11.73
CA ASP A 179 -2.11 3.52 10.71
C ASP A 179 -1.24 4.32 9.72
N ARG A 180 -0.69 5.45 10.20
CA ARG A 180 0.30 6.30 9.54
C ARG A 180 1.71 5.94 10.00
N GLY A 181 2.72 6.25 9.17
CA GLY A 181 4.13 6.12 9.52
C GLY A 181 4.89 5.13 8.66
N VAL A 182 6.03 4.65 9.15
CA VAL A 182 6.84 3.63 8.47
C VAL A 182 6.67 2.30 9.17
N PHE A 183 6.38 1.28 8.36
CA PHE A 183 6.27 -0.11 8.81
C PHE A 183 7.44 -0.91 8.26
N LYS A 184 7.93 -1.88 9.04
CA LYS A 184 9.01 -2.80 8.70
C LYS A 184 8.55 -4.23 8.90
N THR A 185 8.90 -5.10 7.98
CA THR A 185 8.87 -6.56 8.15
C THR A 185 10.29 -7.12 8.06
N VAL A 186 10.52 -8.27 8.69
CA VAL A 186 11.77 -9.05 8.59
C VAL A 186 11.49 -10.51 8.20
N ASP A 187 10.23 -10.81 7.84
CA ASP A 187 9.75 -12.16 7.55
C ASP A 187 8.95 -12.25 6.22
N GLY A 188 9.23 -11.31 5.30
CA GLY A 188 8.58 -11.29 3.99
C GLY A 188 7.10 -10.88 4.07
N GLY A 189 6.75 -9.99 4.99
CA GLY A 189 5.40 -9.43 5.12
C GLY A 189 4.43 -10.29 5.93
N ASN A 190 4.88 -11.36 6.60
CA ASN A 190 4.00 -12.14 7.46
C ASN A 190 3.64 -11.40 8.76
N THR A 191 4.60 -10.59 9.27
CA THR A 191 4.36 -9.68 10.39
C THR A 191 4.92 -8.28 10.10
N TRP A 192 4.28 -7.25 10.65
CA TRP A 192 4.68 -5.85 10.47
C TRP A 192 4.84 -5.14 11.80
N LYS A 193 5.96 -4.44 11.96
CA LYS A 193 6.24 -3.56 13.09
C LYS A 193 6.21 -2.11 12.61
N LYS A 194 5.46 -1.24 13.28
CA LYS A 194 5.54 0.20 13.04
C LYS A 194 6.81 0.73 13.69
N VAL A 195 7.77 1.17 12.88
CA VAL A 195 9.11 1.58 13.33
C VAL A 195 9.29 3.10 13.40
N LEU A 196 8.46 3.87 12.69
CA LEU A 196 8.42 5.32 12.82
C LEU A 196 6.98 5.80 12.87
N TYR A 197 6.62 6.50 13.93
CA TYR A 197 5.31 7.11 14.12
C TYR A 197 5.46 8.44 14.86
N VAL A 198 4.90 9.50 14.33
CA VAL A 198 4.93 10.84 14.95
C VAL A 198 3.65 11.10 15.73
N ASN A 199 2.52 11.12 15.03
CA ASN A 199 1.17 11.22 15.60
C ASN A 199 0.12 10.86 14.53
N GLN A 200 -1.16 10.89 14.90
CA GLN A 200 -2.26 10.49 14.03
C GLN A 200 -2.51 11.39 12.81
N ASN A 201 -1.87 12.56 12.72
CA ASN A 201 -2.01 13.50 11.61
C ASN A 201 -0.79 13.49 10.67
N VAL A 202 0.27 12.74 11.02
CA VAL A 202 1.54 12.73 10.27
C VAL A 202 1.76 11.36 9.64
N GLY A 203 1.74 11.28 8.32
CA GLY A 203 2.03 10.08 7.55
C GLY A 203 3.39 10.12 6.88
N ALA A 204 3.91 8.96 6.48
CA ALA A 204 5.13 8.89 5.70
C ALA A 204 4.81 9.17 4.22
N SER A 205 5.53 10.11 3.60
CA SER A 205 5.34 10.50 2.19
C SER A 205 6.40 9.94 1.25
N SER A 206 7.57 9.57 1.78
CA SER A 206 8.65 8.95 1.02
C SER A 206 9.65 8.30 1.97
N ILE A 207 10.38 7.29 1.50
CA ILE A 207 11.47 6.64 2.20
C ILE A 207 12.62 6.38 1.23
N SER A 208 13.86 6.43 1.69
CA SER A 208 15.05 6.13 0.88
C SER A 208 16.12 5.47 1.75
N MET A 209 16.80 4.47 1.19
CA MET A 209 17.82 3.68 1.86
C MET A 209 19.17 3.89 1.17
N ASP A 210 20.22 3.93 1.94
CA ASP A 210 21.60 3.78 1.42
C ASP A 210 21.79 2.30 1.04
N MET A 211 21.73 2.01 -0.26
CA MET A 211 21.81 0.64 -0.77
C MET A 211 23.18 -0.01 -0.59
N THR A 212 24.21 0.78 -0.21
CA THR A 212 25.55 0.27 0.14
C THR A 212 25.70 0.01 1.65
N ASN A 213 24.83 0.64 2.45
CA ASN A 213 24.73 0.42 3.90
C ASN A 213 23.27 0.48 4.33
N PRO A 214 22.51 -0.61 4.20
CA PRO A 214 21.05 -0.65 4.43
C PRO A 214 20.60 -0.32 5.86
N ARG A 215 21.56 -0.14 6.78
CA ARG A 215 21.28 0.36 8.14
C ARG A 215 20.91 1.85 8.13
N VAL A 216 21.35 2.59 7.09
CA VAL A 216 21.07 4.02 6.95
C VAL A 216 19.84 4.22 6.09
N ILE A 217 18.80 4.76 6.70
CA ILE A 217 17.48 4.94 6.07
C ILE A 217 16.99 6.35 6.40
N TYR A 218 16.34 6.97 5.43
CA TYR A 218 15.71 8.27 5.58
C TYR A 218 14.23 8.17 5.31
N ALA A 219 13.41 8.87 6.08
CA ALA A 219 11.97 8.93 5.88
C ALA A 219 11.48 10.38 5.94
N SER A 220 10.61 10.72 5.01
CA SER A 220 9.90 11.99 4.97
C SER A 220 8.53 11.83 5.61
N MET A 221 8.27 12.60 6.67
CA MET A 221 7.04 12.59 7.42
C MET A 221 6.24 13.86 7.17
N TRP A 222 4.99 13.72 6.74
CA TRP A 222 4.11 14.79 6.29
C TRP A 222 2.86 14.91 7.15
N GLU A 223 2.72 16.07 7.79
CA GLU A 223 1.48 16.45 8.48
C GLU A 223 0.46 16.93 7.46
N HIS A 224 -0.67 16.24 7.34
CA HIS A 224 -1.68 16.57 6.34
C HIS A 224 -3.07 16.14 6.74
N SER A 225 -4.05 16.87 6.21
CA SER A 225 -5.46 16.50 6.27
C SER A 225 -6.21 17.04 5.06
N ARG A 226 -7.32 16.39 4.73
CA ARG A 226 -8.14 16.76 3.59
C ARG A 226 -9.60 16.85 3.95
N THR A 227 -10.25 17.89 3.49
CA THR A 227 -11.71 18.02 3.39
C THR A 227 -12.12 17.99 1.91
N PRO A 228 -13.41 17.89 1.56
CA PRO A 228 -13.84 17.93 0.17
C PRO A 228 -13.43 19.20 -0.61
N TRP A 229 -13.22 20.30 0.08
CA TRP A 229 -12.92 21.63 -0.52
C TRP A 229 -11.51 22.13 -0.25
N GLN A 230 -10.73 21.48 0.64
CA GLN A 230 -9.42 21.97 1.05
C GLN A 230 -8.47 20.83 1.38
N ILE A 231 -7.20 21.04 1.09
CA ILE A 231 -6.09 20.23 1.62
C ILE A 231 -5.25 21.11 2.55
N SER A 232 -4.98 20.62 3.76
CA SER A 232 -3.98 21.18 4.65
C SER A 232 -2.69 20.41 4.46
N SER A 233 -1.64 21.08 4.04
CA SER A 233 -0.34 20.48 3.77
C SER A 233 0.72 21.16 4.62
N GLY A 234 1.39 20.39 5.47
CA GLY A 234 2.46 20.85 6.32
C GLY A 234 2.05 21.25 7.72
N GLY A 235 3.09 21.48 8.53
CA GLY A 235 2.98 21.87 9.93
C GLY A 235 4.26 21.54 10.69
N LYS A 236 4.28 21.93 11.96
CA LYS A 236 5.44 21.73 12.89
C LYS A 236 5.84 20.27 13.09
N ASN A 237 4.92 19.35 12.84
CA ASN A 237 5.16 17.92 13.03
C ASN A 237 5.69 17.24 11.75
N SER A 238 5.65 17.88 10.59
CA SER A 238 6.38 17.42 9.41
C SER A 238 7.88 17.37 9.68
N GLY A 239 8.59 16.48 9.03
CA GLY A 239 10.03 16.35 9.24
C GLY A 239 10.69 15.31 8.38
N ILE A 240 12.01 15.46 8.22
CA ILE A 240 12.88 14.44 7.67
C ILE A 240 13.51 13.69 8.83
N TYR A 241 13.47 12.38 8.77
CA TYR A 241 14.00 11.48 9.82
C TYR A 241 15.07 10.58 9.22
N LYS A 242 16.09 10.29 10.03
CA LYS A 242 17.20 9.38 9.69
C LYS A 242 17.27 8.27 10.73
N SER A 243 17.42 7.06 10.26
CA SER A 243 17.87 5.91 11.04
C SER A 243 19.29 5.53 10.63
N SER A 244 20.10 5.06 11.58
CA SER A 244 21.46 4.52 11.34
C SER A 244 21.59 3.07 11.83
N ASP A 245 20.50 2.45 12.24
CA ASP A 245 20.43 1.12 12.85
C ASP A 245 19.44 0.15 12.17
N GLY A 246 19.11 0.42 10.90
CA GLY A 246 18.19 -0.42 10.14
C GLY A 246 16.71 -0.19 10.50
N GLY A 247 16.38 1.04 10.90
CA GLY A 247 15.02 1.46 11.20
C GLY A 247 14.54 1.16 12.62
N GLU A 248 15.44 0.79 13.55
CA GLU A 248 15.05 0.55 14.95
C GLU A 248 14.83 1.85 15.72
N THR A 249 15.73 2.85 15.49
CA THR A 249 15.57 4.20 16.05
C THR A 249 15.66 5.28 14.97
N TRP A 250 15.03 6.43 15.23
CA TRP A 250 14.93 7.52 14.27
C TRP A 250 15.17 8.87 14.91
N ILE A 251 15.97 9.70 14.22
CA ILE A 251 16.30 11.06 14.65
C ILE A 251 15.73 12.05 13.63
N LYS A 252 14.99 13.07 14.11
CA LYS A 252 14.50 14.17 13.25
C LYS A 252 15.66 15.09 12.88
N LEU A 253 15.92 15.24 11.59
CA LEU A 253 16.91 16.16 11.04
C LEU A 253 16.38 17.59 11.07
N LYS A 254 17.23 18.57 11.46
CA LYS A 254 16.80 19.94 11.65
C LYS A 254 17.70 20.97 10.94
N ASN A 255 18.95 20.64 10.69
CA ASN A 255 19.94 21.61 10.20
C ASN A 255 19.68 21.95 8.74
N GLY A 256 19.37 23.23 8.46
CA GLY A 256 19.21 23.75 7.11
C GLY A 256 17.79 23.67 6.56
N PHE A 257 16.83 23.01 7.24
CA PHE A 257 15.43 22.98 6.84
C PHE A 257 14.60 24.13 7.43
N PRO A 258 13.53 24.56 6.77
CA PRO A 258 12.52 25.45 7.38
C PRO A 258 11.89 24.78 8.62
N LYS A 259 11.40 25.60 9.56
CA LYS A 259 10.74 25.10 10.78
C LYS A 259 9.47 24.31 10.48
N GLU A 260 8.74 24.74 9.45
CA GLU A 260 7.51 24.11 9.00
C GLU A 260 7.57 23.94 7.49
N PHE A 261 7.14 22.78 7.02
CA PHE A 261 7.06 22.46 5.59
C PHE A 261 5.98 21.40 5.32
N GLY A 262 5.57 21.31 4.08
CA GLY A 262 4.55 20.42 3.60
C GLY A 262 5.08 19.06 3.14
N LYS A 263 4.51 18.57 2.05
CA LYS A 263 4.90 17.29 1.46
C LYS A 263 6.35 17.35 1.00
N SER A 264 7.07 16.26 1.23
CA SER A 264 8.46 16.15 0.80
C SER A 264 8.77 14.74 0.27
N GLY A 265 9.76 14.67 -0.62
CA GLY A 265 10.35 13.45 -1.14
C GLY A 265 11.84 13.42 -0.84
N ILE A 266 12.39 12.24 -0.61
CA ILE A 266 13.81 12.06 -0.25
C ILE A 266 14.45 10.99 -1.14
N SER A 267 15.74 11.22 -1.49
CA SER A 267 16.52 10.25 -2.27
C SER A 267 17.97 10.28 -1.87
N VAL A 268 18.54 9.11 -1.62
CA VAL A 268 19.97 8.87 -1.42
C VAL A 268 20.61 8.51 -2.74
N SER A 269 21.74 9.13 -3.07
CA SER A 269 22.49 8.80 -4.28
C SER A 269 23.16 7.43 -4.14
N ARG A 270 22.86 6.52 -5.07
CA ARG A 270 23.52 5.21 -5.11
C ARG A 270 24.99 5.28 -5.42
N ALA A 271 25.41 6.24 -6.25
CA ALA A 271 26.81 6.42 -6.64
C ALA A 271 27.67 7.04 -5.52
N ASN A 272 27.05 7.83 -4.65
CA ASN A 272 27.72 8.45 -3.52
C ASN A 272 26.73 8.68 -2.37
N PRO A 273 26.67 7.78 -1.37
CA PRO A 273 25.71 7.85 -0.28
C PRO A 273 25.88 9.07 0.66
N ASN A 274 26.98 9.82 0.55
CA ASN A 274 27.10 11.10 1.24
C ASN A 274 26.11 12.15 0.67
N LEU A 275 25.70 11.96 -0.61
CA LEU A 275 24.77 12.86 -1.27
C LEU A 275 23.33 12.40 -1.00
N VAL A 276 22.59 13.24 -0.34
CA VAL A 276 21.15 13.05 -0.12
C VAL A 276 20.40 14.27 -0.60
N TYR A 277 19.28 14.05 -1.27
CA TYR A 277 18.44 15.11 -1.80
C TYR A 277 17.05 15.04 -1.18
N VAL A 278 16.48 16.19 -0.86
CA VAL A 278 15.12 16.36 -0.40
C VAL A 278 14.46 17.46 -1.22
N ILE A 279 13.35 17.14 -1.89
CA ILE A 279 12.46 18.15 -2.43
C ILE A 279 11.35 18.38 -1.41
N LEU A 280 11.05 19.63 -1.07
CA LEU A 280 9.99 19.94 -0.11
C LEU A 280 9.14 21.13 -0.50
N GLU A 281 7.88 21.07 -0.12
CA GLU A 281 6.92 22.15 -0.17
C GLU A 281 7.11 23.03 1.07
N ALA A 282 7.31 24.32 0.89
CA ALA A 282 7.35 25.27 1.99
C ALA A 282 6.89 26.65 1.51
N GLU A 283 6.58 27.54 2.45
CA GLU A 283 6.09 28.85 2.18
C GLU A 283 7.18 29.77 1.61
N GLY A 284 6.83 30.55 0.59
CA GLY A 284 7.72 31.50 -0.08
C GLY A 284 8.92 30.80 -0.74
N GLU A 285 10.07 31.42 -0.69
CA GLU A 285 11.31 30.95 -1.32
C GLU A 285 12.02 29.80 -0.54
N LYS A 286 11.36 29.28 0.50
CA LYS A 286 11.90 28.18 1.30
C LYS A 286 11.58 26.79 0.75
N GLY A 287 10.62 26.70 -0.17
CA GLY A 287 10.31 25.46 -0.90
C GLY A 287 11.35 25.21 -1.99
N GLY A 288 11.63 23.93 -2.30
CA GLY A 288 12.56 23.59 -3.36
C GLY A 288 13.39 22.35 -3.07
N LEU A 289 14.52 22.24 -3.79
CA LEU A 289 15.43 21.11 -3.69
C LEU A 289 16.55 21.44 -2.69
N TYR A 290 16.63 20.62 -1.66
CA TYR A 290 17.71 20.63 -0.67
C TYR A 290 18.70 19.52 -0.93
N LYS A 291 19.98 19.80 -0.71
CA LYS A 291 21.10 18.86 -0.88
C LYS A 291 21.91 18.78 0.40
N SER A 292 22.20 17.58 0.81
CA SER A 292 23.26 17.26 1.78
C SER A 292 24.44 16.59 1.07
N ILE A 293 25.65 16.85 1.57
CA ILE A 293 26.89 16.19 1.11
C ILE A 293 27.58 15.39 2.23
N ASP A 294 26.92 15.27 3.36
CA ASP A 294 27.43 14.69 4.61
C ASP A 294 26.42 13.72 5.27
N LYS A 295 25.72 12.92 4.43
CA LYS A 295 24.74 11.93 4.88
C LYS A 295 23.60 12.53 5.70
N GLY A 296 23.17 13.76 5.36
CA GLY A 296 22.02 14.42 5.96
C GLY A 296 22.29 15.16 7.26
N GLU A 297 23.55 15.40 7.64
CA GLU A 297 23.87 16.19 8.83
C GLU A 297 23.58 17.68 8.61
N ASN A 298 23.90 18.20 7.42
CA ASN A 298 23.63 19.57 7.03
C ASN A 298 22.97 19.65 5.66
N TRP A 299 22.06 20.62 5.48
CA TRP A 299 21.29 20.78 4.27
C TRP A 299 21.37 22.20 3.73
N LYS A 300 21.43 22.32 2.41
CA LYS A 300 21.45 23.57 1.68
C LYS A 300 20.39 23.54 0.59
N LEU A 301 19.60 24.59 0.50
CA LEU A 301 18.72 24.84 -0.65
C LEU A 301 19.59 25.10 -1.88
N VAL A 302 19.30 24.45 -3.00
CA VAL A 302 20.14 24.49 -4.22
C VAL A 302 19.42 25.05 -5.45
N ASN A 303 18.15 25.38 -5.32
CA ASN A 303 17.36 26.09 -6.35
C ASN A 303 16.39 27.07 -5.73
#